data_a1cb3265cdcdbb8c9b5697c0d065bcc2
#
_entry.id   a1cb3265cdcdbb8c9b5697c0d065bcc2
#
_cell.length_a   1.000
_cell.length_b   1.000
_cell.length_c   1.000
_cell.angle_alpha   90.00
_cell.angle_beta   90.00
_cell.angle_gamma   90.00
#
_symmetry.space_group_name_H-M   'P 1'
#
loop_
_entity.id
_entity.type
_entity.pdbx_description
1 polymer ?
#
loop_
_entity_poly.entity_id
_entity_poly.type
_entity_poly.pdbx_seq_one_letter_code
_entity_poly.pdbx_strand_id
1 'polypeptide(L)'
;DNYYKTLVPYKESASRGLVVSNIYTKYDMKEVENGLMRLSQNVFNTDDYYFQEGQYLPADMVSYWLGRENQTTDKGPEYQGLNPSSLDANGNELDPTVKAEKAPVYLAHLVEQNYLKKTDENKVKLGGISIGLALNSIYYYQKEQYGEYYEQKIDEKKIEKVGKELAQEVINRLRQRPELADVPIFIGLFKQEARNSIVPGTYFAYSVADANSSSLGEWQNVNEKYVTFPMTSPEDIYREMNDDFQKFKQDIDEYFSNYTSVIGEGFYQNNQLTKLDIEVPIQFYGTAEIIG
;
A
#
# COMPACT_ATOMS: atom_id res chain seq x y z
N ASP A 1 -18.00 9.74 -13.75
CA ASP A 1 -16.63 9.20 -13.79
C ASP A 1 -15.95 9.46 -12.46
N ASN A 2 -15.53 8.37 -11.80
CA ASN A 2 -14.92 8.40 -10.47
C ASN A 2 -13.39 8.52 -10.52
N TYR A 3 -12.87 9.26 -11.50
CA TYR A 3 -11.43 9.44 -11.69
C TYR A 3 -11.02 10.88 -11.50
N TYR A 4 -9.86 11.09 -10.84
CA TYR A 4 -9.28 12.41 -10.73
C TYR A 4 -8.72 12.89 -12.06
N LYS A 5 -8.89 14.19 -12.32
CA LYS A 5 -8.13 14.86 -13.38
C LYS A 5 -6.71 15.11 -12.88
N THR A 6 -5.74 14.83 -13.73
CA THR A 6 -4.33 15.06 -13.43
C THR A 6 -3.92 16.45 -13.90
N LEU A 7 -3.07 17.12 -13.12
CA LEU A 7 -2.49 18.40 -13.53
C LEU A 7 -1.52 18.23 -14.71
N VAL A 8 -1.57 19.20 -15.62
CA VAL A 8 -0.65 19.28 -16.75
C VAL A 8 0.22 20.52 -16.58
N PRO A 9 1.55 20.45 -16.73
CA PRO A 9 2.33 19.24 -17.06
C PRO A 9 2.44 18.25 -15.89
N TYR A 10 2.56 16.96 -16.23
CA TYR A 10 2.71 15.90 -15.25
C TYR A 10 4.02 16.05 -14.48
N LYS A 11 3.95 15.89 -13.15
CA LYS A 11 5.11 15.90 -12.26
C LYS A 11 5.16 14.60 -11.47
N GLU A 12 6.27 13.88 -11.57
CA GLU A 12 6.49 12.68 -10.76
C GLU A 12 6.77 13.04 -9.30
N SER A 13 6.46 12.11 -8.40
CA SER A 13 6.84 12.20 -7.01
C SER A 13 8.35 12.29 -6.86
N ALA A 14 8.82 13.11 -5.91
CA ALA A 14 10.23 13.19 -5.54
C ALA A 14 10.78 11.84 -5.05
N SER A 15 9.93 10.97 -4.50
CA SER A 15 10.30 9.63 -4.02
C SER A 15 10.11 8.53 -5.06
N ARG A 16 9.57 8.83 -6.25
CA ARG A 16 9.44 7.85 -7.33
C ARG A 16 10.83 7.41 -7.78
N GLY A 17 11.03 6.11 -7.91
CA GLY A 17 12.34 5.53 -8.19
C GLY A 17 13.17 5.22 -6.95
N LEU A 18 12.71 5.57 -5.75
CA LEU A 18 13.30 5.07 -4.51
C LEU A 18 13.23 3.54 -4.50
N VAL A 19 14.38 2.90 -4.31
CA VAL A 19 14.44 1.44 -4.18
C VAL A 19 13.89 1.05 -2.83
N VAL A 20 12.74 0.38 -2.83
CA VAL A 20 12.06 -0.05 -1.61
C VAL A 20 12.26 -1.55 -1.44
N SER A 21 13.28 -1.91 -0.67
CA SER A 21 13.64 -3.31 -0.43
C SER A 21 12.60 -4.10 0.37
N ASN A 22 11.74 -3.41 1.10
CA ASN A 22 10.72 -4.01 1.97
C ASN A 22 9.35 -4.18 1.30
N ILE A 23 9.16 -3.70 0.08
CA ILE A 23 8.01 -4.04 -0.75
C ILE A 23 8.41 -5.19 -1.67
N TYR A 24 7.78 -6.34 -1.48
CA TYR A 24 8.20 -7.59 -2.10
C TYR A 24 7.63 -7.82 -3.48
N THR A 25 6.50 -7.18 -3.81
CA THR A 25 5.84 -7.35 -5.10
C THR A 25 5.45 -6.00 -5.70
N LYS A 26 5.51 -5.93 -7.05
CA LYS A 26 5.00 -4.76 -7.79
C LYS A 26 3.47 -4.60 -7.65
N TYR A 27 2.76 -5.68 -7.31
CA TYR A 27 1.31 -5.65 -7.07
C TYR A 27 0.98 -4.85 -5.81
N ASP A 28 1.73 -5.06 -4.73
CA ASP A 28 1.58 -4.28 -3.50
C ASP A 28 1.88 -2.80 -3.74
N MET A 29 2.96 -2.48 -4.45
CA MET A 29 3.31 -1.10 -4.77
C MET A 29 2.19 -0.40 -5.52
N LYS A 30 1.65 -1.05 -6.55
CA LYS A 30 0.54 -0.51 -7.35
C LYS A 30 -0.72 -0.30 -6.51
N GLU A 31 -1.06 -1.26 -5.64
CA GLU A 31 -2.25 -1.16 -4.80
C GLU A 31 -2.09 -0.13 -3.68
N VAL A 32 -0.91 0.05 -3.12
CA VAL A 32 -0.64 1.14 -2.16
C VAL A 32 -0.99 2.49 -2.79
N GLU A 33 -0.61 2.71 -4.05
CA GLU A 33 -0.90 3.95 -4.78
C GLU A 33 -2.37 4.05 -5.19
N ASN A 34 -2.89 3.04 -5.88
CA ASN A 34 -4.26 3.04 -6.41
C ASN A 34 -5.31 2.98 -5.31
N GLY A 35 -5.07 2.19 -4.28
CA GLY A 35 -5.95 2.08 -3.11
C GLY A 35 -6.02 3.38 -2.33
N LEU A 36 -4.89 4.08 -2.17
CA LEU A 36 -4.86 5.38 -1.52
C LEU A 36 -5.70 6.40 -2.29
N MET A 37 -5.54 6.43 -3.61
CA MET A 37 -6.32 7.32 -4.48
C MET A 37 -7.82 7.01 -4.39
N ARG A 38 -8.20 5.75 -4.39
CA ARG A 38 -9.58 5.31 -4.25
C ARG A 38 -10.21 5.76 -2.93
N LEU A 39 -9.52 5.53 -1.82
CA LEU A 39 -10.01 5.88 -0.49
C LEU A 39 -10.01 7.39 -0.25
N SER A 40 -9.06 8.11 -0.83
CA SER A 40 -8.97 9.57 -0.71
C SER A 40 -10.20 10.29 -1.27
N GLN A 41 -10.97 9.64 -2.16
CA GLN A 41 -12.22 10.19 -2.68
C GLN A 41 -13.26 10.44 -1.58
N ASN A 42 -13.15 9.77 -0.45
CA ASN A 42 -14.01 10.02 0.71
C ASN A 42 -13.82 11.41 1.33
N VAL A 43 -12.70 12.06 1.06
CA VAL A 43 -12.34 13.38 1.59
C VAL A 43 -12.13 14.40 0.46
N PHE A 44 -11.44 13.97 -0.58
CA PHE A 44 -11.10 14.81 -1.74
C PHE A 44 -11.88 14.29 -2.95
N ASN A 45 -13.06 14.85 -3.21
CA ASN A 45 -13.90 14.35 -4.28
C ASN A 45 -13.30 14.65 -5.66
N THR A 46 -13.64 13.84 -6.65
CA THR A 46 -13.07 13.92 -8.00
C THR A 46 -13.54 15.14 -8.81
N ASP A 47 -14.62 15.77 -8.41
CA ASP A 47 -15.17 16.95 -9.11
C ASP A 47 -14.43 18.24 -8.73
N ASP A 48 -13.98 18.34 -7.48
CA ASP A 48 -13.40 19.57 -6.94
C ASP A 48 -11.86 19.56 -6.89
N TYR A 49 -11.26 18.37 -6.94
CA TYR A 49 -9.82 18.22 -6.75
C TYR A 49 -9.12 17.64 -7.98
N TYR A 50 -7.93 18.15 -8.25
CA TYR A 50 -6.98 17.56 -9.19
C TYR A 50 -5.98 16.70 -8.43
N PHE A 51 -5.58 15.60 -9.03
CA PHE A 51 -4.55 14.72 -8.49
C PHE A 51 -3.16 15.12 -8.98
N GLN A 52 -2.19 15.04 -8.09
CA GLN A 52 -0.77 15.13 -8.40
C GLN A 52 -0.01 14.15 -7.51
N GLU A 53 1.02 13.51 -8.04
CA GLU A 53 1.92 12.71 -7.19
C GLU A 53 2.56 13.61 -6.14
N GLY A 54 2.98 13.03 -5.00
CA GLY A 54 3.51 13.78 -3.86
C GLY A 54 4.74 14.63 -4.20
N GLN A 55 4.70 15.90 -3.82
CA GLN A 55 5.76 16.87 -4.10
C GLN A 55 6.44 17.41 -2.84
N TYR A 56 5.94 17.05 -1.65
CA TYR A 56 6.36 17.68 -0.40
C TYR A 56 7.34 16.84 0.42
N LEU A 57 7.33 15.52 0.30
CA LEU A 57 8.26 14.63 0.99
C LEU A 57 9.43 14.26 0.08
N PRO A 58 10.66 14.72 0.37
CA PRO A 58 11.85 14.34 -0.39
C PRO A 58 12.15 12.85 -0.28
N ALA A 59 12.78 12.27 -1.30
CA ALA A 59 13.15 10.87 -1.32
C ALA A 59 14.04 10.46 -0.14
N ASP A 60 15.01 11.32 0.24
CA ASP A 60 15.90 11.05 1.36
C ASP A 60 15.14 10.99 2.69
N MET A 61 14.20 11.90 2.90
CA MET A 61 13.36 11.90 4.11
C MET A 61 12.54 10.60 4.21
N VAL A 62 11.90 10.18 3.13
CA VAL A 62 11.16 8.91 3.09
C VAL A 62 12.10 7.75 3.39
N SER A 63 13.28 7.73 2.80
CA SER A 63 14.27 6.69 3.04
C SER A 63 14.68 6.59 4.52
N TYR A 64 14.95 7.73 5.18
CA TYR A 64 15.26 7.74 6.61
C TYR A 64 14.08 7.29 7.48
N TRP A 65 12.86 7.71 7.14
CA TRP A 65 11.66 7.31 7.89
C TRP A 65 11.41 5.80 7.85
N LEU A 66 11.78 5.14 6.76
CA LEU A 66 11.66 3.69 6.63
C LEU A 66 12.71 2.93 7.43
N GLY A 67 13.72 3.61 7.92
CA GLY A 67 14.75 3.05 8.79
C GLY A 67 14.29 2.89 10.24
N ARG A 68 15.20 2.41 11.08
CA ARG A 68 14.96 2.22 12.51
C ARG A 68 15.24 3.47 13.32
N GLU A 69 14.55 3.61 14.43
CA GLU A 69 14.64 4.74 15.36
C GLU A 69 16.09 5.01 15.83
N ASN A 70 16.89 3.95 16.01
CA ASN A 70 18.28 4.07 16.44
C ASN A 70 19.28 4.38 15.32
N GLN A 71 18.81 4.47 14.07
CA GLN A 71 19.67 4.87 12.96
C GLN A 71 20.03 6.35 13.11
N THR A 72 21.33 6.62 13.18
CA THR A 72 21.82 8.00 13.33
C THR A 72 21.73 8.77 12.01
N THR A 73 21.39 10.05 12.11
CA THR A 73 21.39 10.99 11.01
C THR A 73 21.88 12.34 11.48
N ASP A 74 22.61 13.03 10.65
CA ASP A 74 23.04 14.43 10.85
C ASP A 74 22.02 15.46 10.33
N LYS A 75 20.90 14.99 9.77
CA LYS A 75 19.90 15.83 9.12
C LYS A 75 18.84 16.40 10.05
N GLY A 76 18.81 15.96 11.30
CA GLY A 76 17.88 16.46 12.31
C GLY A 76 16.81 15.45 12.74
N PRO A 77 16.08 15.75 13.83
CA PRO A 77 15.12 14.82 14.43
C PRO A 77 13.94 14.49 13.52
N GLU A 78 13.59 15.36 12.58
CA GLU A 78 12.52 15.13 11.62
C GLU A 78 12.83 14.02 10.61
N TYR A 79 14.11 13.61 10.53
CA TYR A 79 14.56 12.48 9.69
C TYR A 79 14.69 11.16 10.46
N GLN A 80 14.38 11.15 11.75
CA GLN A 80 14.50 9.93 12.56
C GLN A 80 13.68 8.77 11.98
N GLY A 81 14.26 7.56 11.97
CA GLY A 81 13.55 6.36 11.53
C GLY A 81 12.28 6.09 12.34
N LEU A 82 11.26 5.59 11.67
CA LEU A 82 9.95 5.33 12.27
C LEU A 82 9.79 3.89 12.76
N ASN A 83 10.66 2.98 12.31
CA ASN A 83 10.62 1.60 12.78
C ASN A 83 11.31 1.45 14.15
N PRO A 84 10.92 0.44 14.94
CA PRO A 84 11.46 0.27 16.28
C PRO A 84 12.97 0.16 16.31
N SER A 85 13.57 0.60 17.40
CA SER A 85 15.01 0.42 17.67
C SER A 85 15.37 -1.08 17.66
N SER A 86 16.50 -1.40 17.07
CA SER A 86 17.09 -2.74 17.09
C SER A 86 17.95 -3.00 18.34
N LEU A 87 18.03 -2.03 19.24
CA LEU A 87 18.89 -2.09 20.42
C LEU A 87 18.11 -2.52 21.67
N ASP A 88 18.79 -3.22 22.57
CA ASP A 88 18.27 -3.50 23.91
C ASP A 88 18.39 -2.27 24.83
N ALA A 89 17.96 -2.42 26.09
CA ALA A 89 18.02 -1.35 27.08
C ALA A 89 19.45 -0.87 27.39
N ASN A 90 20.46 -1.69 27.12
CA ASN A 90 21.88 -1.36 27.33
C ASN A 90 22.55 -0.77 26.08
N GLY A 91 21.81 -0.60 24.99
CA GLY A 91 22.34 -0.08 23.74
C GLY A 91 23.04 -1.10 22.87
N ASN A 92 22.89 -2.41 23.15
CA ASN A 92 23.44 -3.49 22.36
C ASN A 92 22.43 -3.96 21.30
N GLU A 93 22.93 -4.35 20.13
CA GLU A 93 22.09 -4.91 19.05
C GLU A 93 21.41 -6.20 19.53
N LEU A 94 20.11 -6.29 19.34
CA LEU A 94 19.33 -7.49 19.66
C LEU A 94 19.73 -8.65 18.74
N ASP A 95 19.73 -9.86 19.29
CA ASP A 95 19.86 -11.06 18.47
C ASP A 95 18.77 -11.10 17.39
N PRO A 96 19.06 -11.62 16.18
CA PRO A 96 18.10 -11.58 15.06
C PRO A 96 16.73 -12.15 15.40
N THR A 97 16.64 -13.27 16.13
CA THR A 97 15.36 -13.88 16.52
C THR A 97 14.58 -13.00 17.50
N VAL A 98 15.26 -12.42 18.48
CA VAL A 98 14.66 -11.51 19.47
C VAL A 98 14.19 -10.23 18.80
N LYS A 99 15.00 -9.68 17.91
CA LYS A 99 14.66 -8.49 17.12
C LYS A 99 13.42 -8.72 16.26
N ALA A 100 13.34 -9.88 15.60
CA ALA A 100 12.18 -10.25 14.79
C ALA A 100 10.89 -10.31 15.61
N GLU A 101 10.97 -10.85 16.82
CA GLU A 101 9.81 -10.98 17.71
C GLU A 101 9.41 -9.63 18.34
N LYS A 102 10.39 -8.90 18.89
CA LYS A 102 10.15 -7.69 19.71
C LYS A 102 10.15 -6.39 18.91
N ALA A 103 10.92 -6.32 17.84
CA ALA A 103 11.15 -5.10 17.06
C ALA A 103 11.19 -5.39 15.55
N PRO A 104 10.17 -6.06 14.98
CA PRO A 104 10.14 -6.24 13.53
C PRO A 104 10.03 -4.88 12.84
N VAL A 105 10.40 -4.84 11.56
CA VAL A 105 10.12 -3.68 10.72
C VAL A 105 8.63 -3.68 10.40
N TYR A 106 7.90 -2.70 10.90
CA TYR A 106 6.47 -2.53 10.63
C TYR A 106 6.22 -1.74 9.35
N LEU A 107 6.90 -0.61 9.19
CA LEU A 107 6.70 0.29 8.06
C LEU A 107 7.64 -0.10 6.90
N ALA A 108 7.04 -0.65 5.84
CA ALA A 108 7.76 -1.09 4.65
C ALA A 108 7.89 0.01 3.60
N HIS A 109 6.88 0.87 3.49
CA HIS A 109 6.86 1.97 2.53
C HIS A 109 5.87 3.06 2.93
N LEU A 110 6.05 4.23 2.33
CA LEU A 110 5.18 5.38 2.50
C LEU A 110 4.97 6.06 1.15
N VAL A 111 3.73 6.39 0.85
CA VAL A 111 3.35 7.08 -0.40
C VAL A 111 2.64 8.37 -0.06
N GLU A 112 2.98 9.45 -0.75
CA GLU A 112 2.34 10.76 -0.68
C GLU A 112 1.59 11.06 -1.98
N GLN A 113 0.34 11.55 -1.86
CA GLN A 113 -0.44 12.05 -2.98
C GLN A 113 -0.98 13.44 -2.64
N ASN A 114 -1.00 14.32 -3.63
CA ASN A 114 -1.44 15.70 -3.45
C ASN A 114 -2.77 15.94 -4.16
N TYR A 115 -3.64 16.70 -3.51
CA TYR A 115 -4.97 17.07 -4.02
C TYR A 115 -5.06 18.58 -4.10
N LEU A 116 -5.30 19.09 -5.30
CA LEU A 116 -5.18 20.50 -5.64
C LEU A 116 -6.52 21.07 -6.03
N LYS A 117 -6.76 22.32 -5.66
CA LYS A 117 -7.96 23.07 -6.03
C LYS A 117 -7.62 24.26 -6.94
N LYS A 118 -8.52 24.56 -7.87
CA LYS A 118 -8.44 25.82 -8.59
C LYS A 118 -8.87 26.97 -7.69
N THR A 119 -8.16 28.08 -7.77
CA THR A 119 -8.54 29.34 -7.15
C THR A 119 -9.38 30.20 -8.13
N ASP A 120 -10.03 31.24 -7.62
CA ASP A 120 -10.81 32.19 -8.43
C ASP A 120 -9.97 32.90 -9.49
N GLU A 121 -8.65 33.01 -9.29
CA GLU A 121 -7.68 33.56 -10.24
C GLU A 121 -7.22 32.54 -11.29
N ASN A 122 -7.87 31.41 -11.40
CA ASN A 122 -7.51 30.30 -12.30
C ASN A 122 -6.12 29.70 -12.01
N LYS A 123 -5.60 29.90 -10.79
CA LYS A 123 -4.39 29.27 -10.27
C LYS A 123 -4.75 27.99 -9.51
N VAL A 124 -3.75 27.18 -9.20
CA VAL A 124 -3.91 25.95 -8.46
C VAL A 124 -3.20 26.07 -7.11
N LYS A 125 -3.89 25.67 -6.05
CA LYS A 125 -3.33 25.63 -4.70
C LYS A 125 -3.48 24.22 -4.10
N LEU A 126 -2.62 23.87 -3.15
CA LEU A 126 -2.77 22.64 -2.39
C LEU A 126 -4.05 22.68 -1.57
N GLY A 127 -4.93 21.70 -1.77
CA GLY A 127 -6.16 21.53 -1.03
C GLY A 127 -6.10 20.47 0.06
N GLY A 128 -5.12 19.57 -0.03
CA GLY A 128 -4.89 18.51 0.93
C GLY A 128 -3.88 17.50 0.43
N ILE A 129 -3.48 16.60 1.30
CA ILE A 129 -2.61 15.48 0.95
C ILE A 129 -3.13 14.18 1.51
N SER A 130 -2.75 13.08 0.88
CA SER A 130 -2.95 11.74 1.39
C SER A 130 -1.61 11.05 1.59
N ILE A 131 -1.49 10.32 2.69
CA ILE A 131 -0.35 9.49 3.03
C ILE A 131 -0.82 8.05 3.17
N GLY A 132 -0.17 7.14 2.46
CA GLY A 132 -0.36 5.70 2.63
C GLY A 132 0.82 5.11 3.37
N LEU A 133 0.56 4.42 4.47
CA LEU A 133 1.56 3.68 5.24
C LEU A 133 1.41 2.19 4.92
N ALA A 134 2.38 1.61 4.23
CA ALA A 134 2.40 0.19 3.93
C ALA A 134 3.10 -0.58 5.05
N LEU A 135 2.34 -1.43 5.73
CA LEU A 135 2.77 -2.16 6.91
C LEU A 135 3.04 -3.64 6.58
N ASN A 136 4.06 -4.21 7.19
CA ASN A 136 4.38 -5.62 7.05
C ASN A 136 3.40 -6.49 7.85
N SER A 137 2.94 -7.58 7.24
CA SER A 137 2.26 -8.68 7.94
C SER A 137 3.25 -9.77 8.37
N ILE A 138 4.36 -9.86 7.65
CA ILE A 138 5.45 -10.79 7.93
C ILE A 138 6.76 -10.02 7.86
N TYR A 139 7.61 -10.22 8.86
CA TYR A 139 8.97 -9.73 8.87
C TYR A 139 9.92 -10.85 8.44
N TYR A 140 10.64 -10.63 7.33
CA TYR A 140 11.62 -11.56 6.82
C TYR A 140 13.01 -11.13 7.29
N TYR A 141 13.79 -12.08 7.83
CA TYR A 141 15.09 -11.77 8.40
C TYR A 141 16.08 -12.94 8.21
N GLN A 142 17.35 -12.63 8.37
CA GLN A 142 18.44 -13.60 8.37
C GLN A 142 19.09 -13.60 9.76
N LYS A 143 19.54 -14.77 10.23
CA LYS A 143 20.28 -14.90 11.49
C LYS A 143 21.76 -14.61 11.32
N GLU A 144 22.26 -14.76 10.10
CA GLU A 144 23.63 -14.47 9.71
C GLU A 144 23.66 -13.90 8.27
N GLN A 145 24.69 -13.15 7.96
CA GLN A 145 24.87 -12.58 6.63
C GLN A 145 24.92 -13.71 5.58
N TYR A 146 24.10 -13.56 4.51
CA TYR A 146 23.93 -14.54 3.43
C TYR A 146 23.34 -15.89 3.86
N GLY A 147 22.79 -15.99 5.08
CA GLY A 147 22.08 -17.16 5.56
C GLY A 147 20.67 -17.31 5.00
N GLU A 148 19.98 -18.34 5.47
CA GLU A 148 18.58 -18.55 5.16
C GLU A 148 17.71 -17.40 5.65
N TYR A 149 16.60 -17.16 4.94
CA TYR A 149 15.56 -16.25 5.40
C TYR A 149 14.57 -16.96 6.30
N TYR A 150 14.28 -16.33 7.42
CA TYR A 150 13.27 -16.75 8.39
C TYR A 150 12.09 -15.78 8.34
N GLU A 151 10.92 -16.24 8.77
CA GLU A 151 9.71 -15.46 8.81
C GLU A 151 9.25 -15.24 10.24
N GLN A 152 8.89 -14.01 10.56
CA GLN A 152 8.19 -13.67 11.79
C GLN A 152 6.86 -13.06 11.43
N LYS A 153 5.78 -13.80 11.67
CA LYS A 153 4.43 -13.27 11.50
C LYS A 153 4.14 -12.23 12.56
N ILE A 154 3.56 -11.11 12.13
CA ILE A 154 3.19 -10.02 13.02
C ILE A 154 1.69 -10.13 13.30
N ASP A 155 1.30 -10.06 14.58
CA ASP A 155 -0.09 -10.11 15.00
C ASP A 155 -0.89 -8.93 14.41
N GLU A 156 -2.09 -9.19 13.91
CA GLU A 156 -2.92 -8.16 13.26
C GLU A 156 -3.27 -7.00 14.17
N LYS A 157 -3.57 -7.26 15.45
CA LYS A 157 -3.84 -6.21 16.42
C LYS A 157 -2.62 -5.34 16.68
N LYS A 158 -1.44 -5.93 16.64
CA LYS A 158 -0.17 -5.22 16.75
C LYS A 158 0.08 -4.32 15.54
N ILE A 159 -0.16 -4.81 14.34
CA ILE A 159 -0.05 -4.04 13.10
C ILE A 159 -0.98 -2.81 13.17
N GLU A 160 -2.22 -3.00 13.57
CA GLU A 160 -3.20 -1.93 13.71
C GLU A 160 -2.75 -0.89 14.75
N LYS A 161 -2.35 -1.33 15.92
CA LYS A 161 -1.89 -0.45 17.01
C LYS A 161 -0.68 0.38 16.58
N VAL A 162 0.36 -0.28 16.08
CA VAL A 162 1.59 0.37 15.65
C VAL A 162 1.32 1.28 14.45
N GLY A 163 0.50 0.83 13.52
CA GLY A 163 0.11 1.64 12.36
C GLY A 163 -0.55 2.96 12.76
N LYS A 164 -1.45 2.93 13.73
CA LYS A 164 -2.11 4.14 14.26
C LYS A 164 -1.13 5.07 14.99
N GLU A 165 -0.20 4.52 15.75
CA GLU A 165 0.87 5.28 16.40
C GLU A 165 1.79 5.95 15.37
N LEU A 166 2.20 5.20 14.36
CA LEU A 166 3.02 5.73 13.26
C LEU A 166 2.29 6.84 12.49
N ALA A 167 1.00 6.64 12.23
CA ALA A 167 0.17 7.65 11.57
C ALA A 167 0.16 8.97 12.33
N GLN A 168 -0.02 8.93 13.65
CA GLN A 168 0.00 10.13 14.48
C GLN A 168 1.37 10.82 14.44
N GLU A 169 2.45 10.05 14.50
CA GLU A 169 3.81 10.61 14.42
C GLU A 169 4.08 11.26 13.05
N VAL A 170 3.63 10.63 11.98
CA VAL A 170 3.75 11.20 10.62
C VAL A 170 2.98 12.53 10.54
N ILE A 171 1.76 12.58 11.06
CA ILE A 171 0.98 13.83 11.10
C ILE A 171 1.73 14.91 11.88
N ASN A 172 2.29 14.59 13.05
CA ASN A 172 3.03 15.54 13.85
C ASN A 172 4.21 16.13 13.07
N ARG A 173 4.96 15.30 12.33
CA ARG A 173 6.08 15.76 11.51
C ARG A 173 5.62 16.60 10.32
N LEU A 174 4.56 16.19 9.63
CA LEU A 174 4.03 16.93 8.48
C LEU A 174 3.53 18.30 8.89
N ARG A 175 2.91 18.44 10.07
CA ARG A 175 2.44 19.74 10.58
C ARG A 175 3.57 20.72 10.89
N GLN A 176 4.80 20.26 11.03
CA GLN A 176 5.97 21.14 11.20
C GLN A 176 6.40 21.80 9.88
N ARG A 177 5.94 21.30 8.75
CA ARG A 177 6.25 21.88 7.43
C ARG A 177 5.25 22.99 7.14
N PRO A 178 5.71 24.25 6.86
CA PRO A 178 4.81 25.39 6.70
C PRO A 178 3.74 25.18 5.62
N GLU A 179 4.10 24.57 4.50
CA GLU A 179 3.20 24.32 3.39
C GLU A 179 2.11 23.28 3.68
N LEU A 180 2.29 22.48 4.74
CA LEU A 180 1.36 21.43 5.16
C LEU A 180 0.68 21.73 6.51
N ALA A 181 0.91 22.91 7.06
CA ALA A 181 0.46 23.24 8.42
C ALA A 181 -1.07 23.33 8.54
N ASP A 182 -1.77 23.72 7.49
CA ASP A 182 -3.18 24.08 7.53
C ASP A 182 -4.10 23.30 6.58
N VAL A 183 -3.56 22.36 5.81
CA VAL A 183 -4.37 21.55 4.88
C VAL A 183 -4.83 20.24 5.53
N PRO A 184 -6.00 19.68 5.13
CA PRO A 184 -6.41 18.36 5.57
C PRO A 184 -5.40 17.31 5.13
N ILE A 185 -5.12 16.35 6.02
CA ILE A 185 -4.23 15.23 5.75
C ILE A 185 -4.99 13.93 5.97
N PHE A 186 -5.18 13.19 4.88
CA PHE A 186 -5.71 11.84 4.89
C PHE A 186 -4.57 10.86 5.14
N ILE A 187 -4.74 9.88 6.00
CA ILE A 187 -3.75 8.84 6.21
C ILE A 187 -4.39 7.46 6.20
N GLY A 188 -3.90 6.58 5.34
CA GLY A 188 -4.37 5.21 5.20
C GLY A 188 -3.35 4.20 5.68
N LEU A 189 -3.83 3.11 6.27
CA LEU A 189 -3.03 1.99 6.73
C LEU A 189 -3.24 0.81 5.78
N PHE A 190 -2.18 0.39 5.12
CA PHE A 190 -2.13 -0.72 4.19
C PHE A 190 -1.39 -1.89 4.84
N LYS A 191 -1.89 -3.09 4.65
CA LYS A 191 -1.22 -4.31 5.08
C LYS A 191 -0.77 -5.10 3.86
N GLN A 192 0.55 -5.26 3.67
CA GLN A 192 1.05 -6.04 2.55
C GLN A 192 0.96 -7.54 2.83
N GLU A 193 0.76 -8.31 1.77
CA GLU A 193 0.72 -9.77 1.83
C GLU A 193 2.13 -10.37 1.93
N ALA A 194 2.19 -11.70 2.16
CA ALA A 194 3.44 -12.44 2.11
C ALA A 194 4.11 -12.29 0.74
N ARG A 195 5.45 -12.42 0.72
CA ARG A 195 6.24 -12.21 -0.51
C ARG A 195 5.90 -13.16 -1.66
N ASN A 196 5.32 -14.33 -1.35
CA ASN A 196 4.90 -15.31 -2.35
C ASN A 196 3.43 -15.20 -2.73
N SER A 197 2.70 -14.21 -2.21
CA SER A 197 1.30 -13.99 -2.57
C SER A 197 1.16 -13.57 -4.01
N ILE A 198 0.14 -14.10 -4.68
CA ILE A 198 -0.24 -13.72 -6.04
C ILE A 198 -1.30 -12.61 -6.09
N VAL A 199 -1.82 -12.23 -4.92
CA VAL A 199 -2.73 -11.09 -4.78
C VAL A 199 -2.05 -9.99 -3.97
N PRO A 200 -2.37 -8.71 -4.23
CA PRO A 200 -1.87 -7.62 -3.41
C PRO A 200 -2.52 -7.59 -2.03
N GLY A 201 -1.85 -6.90 -1.10
CA GLY A 201 -2.48 -6.48 0.14
C GLY A 201 -3.51 -5.39 -0.08
N THR A 202 -4.11 -4.93 0.99
CA THR A 202 -5.17 -3.91 0.97
C THR A 202 -5.06 -2.94 2.13
N TYR A 203 -5.70 -1.78 1.95
CA TYR A 203 -5.95 -0.87 3.08
C TYR A 203 -6.97 -1.48 4.03
N PHE A 204 -6.79 -1.28 5.32
CA PHE A 204 -7.70 -1.80 6.36
C PHE A 204 -8.25 -0.71 7.27
N ALA A 205 -7.70 0.51 7.24
CA ALA A 205 -8.18 1.64 8.02
C ALA A 205 -7.69 2.96 7.43
N TYR A 206 -8.43 4.04 7.67
CA TYR A 206 -7.98 5.40 7.41
C TYR A 206 -8.51 6.38 8.46
N SER A 207 -7.83 7.50 8.58
CA SER A 207 -8.26 8.63 9.38
C SER A 207 -7.87 9.95 8.70
N VAL A 208 -8.37 11.05 9.20
CA VAL A 208 -8.12 12.39 8.67
C VAL A 208 -7.73 13.33 9.80
N ALA A 209 -6.65 14.07 9.60
CA ALA A 209 -6.37 15.26 10.39
C ALA A 209 -6.99 16.45 9.67
N ASP A 210 -7.99 17.07 10.27
CA ASP A 210 -8.65 18.23 9.70
C ASP A 210 -7.67 19.40 9.51
N ALA A 211 -8.04 20.35 8.66
CA ALA A 211 -7.27 21.57 8.46
C ALA A 211 -6.93 22.21 9.83
N ASN A 212 -5.67 22.60 10.00
CA ASN A 212 -5.15 23.22 11.23
C ASN A 212 -5.15 22.32 12.48
N SER A 213 -5.40 21.02 12.34
CA SER A 213 -5.37 20.06 13.45
C SER A 213 -4.18 19.11 13.32
N SER A 214 -3.50 18.87 14.45
CA SER A 214 -2.47 17.83 14.54
C SER A 214 -3.03 16.49 15.04
N SER A 215 -4.31 16.44 15.40
CA SER A 215 -4.95 15.23 15.90
C SER A 215 -5.70 14.52 14.77
N LEU A 216 -5.45 13.22 14.65
CA LEU A 216 -6.25 12.37 13.76
C LEU A 216 -7.67 12.24 14.33
N GLY A 217 -8.65 12.27 13.43
CA GLY A 217 -10.04 12.01 13.77
C GLY A 217 -10.29 10.52 14.03
N GLU A 218 -11.55 10.15 14.06
CA GLU A 218 -11.97 8.76 14.23
C GLU A 218 -11.43 7.90 13.08
N TRP A 219 -10.94 6.71 13.43
CA TRP A 219 -10.48 5.73 12.43
C TRP A 219 -11.67 5.03 11.79
N GLN A 220 -11.67 5.01 10.46
CA GLN A 220 -12.65 4.29 9.66
C GLN A 220 -12.07 2.93 9.26
N ASN A 221 -12.81 1.86 9.47
CA ASN A 221 -12.44 0.54 9.01
C ASN A 221 -12.68 0.40 7.52
N VAL A 222 -11.76 -0.25 6.82
CA VAL A 222 -11.86 -0.55 5.40
C VAL A 222 -11.90 -2.08 5.24
N ASN A 223 -12.92 -2.58 4.57
CA ASN A 223 -13.06 -4.00 4.26
C ASN A 223 -12.90 -4.21 2.76
N GLU A 224 -11.67 -4.43 2.34
CA GLU A 224 -11.31 -4.70 0.95
C GLU A 224 -10.43 -5.94 0.89
N LYS A 225 -10.62 -6.76 -0.14
CA LYS A 225 -9.87 -8.00 -0.29
C LYS A 225 -9.76 -8.41 -1.75
N TYR A 226 -8.58 -8.86 -2.15
CA TYR A 226 -8.35 -9.55 -3.42
C TYR A 226 -8.34 -11.05 -3.20
N VAL A 227 -9.00 -11.78 -4.08
CA VAL A 227 -9.00 -13.24 -4.09
C VAL A 227 -8.78 -13.75 -5.50
N THR A 228 -8.20 -14.94 -5.63
CA THR A 228 -8.02 -15.60 -6.93
C THR A 228 -9.00 -16.74 -7.12
N PHE A 229 -9.49 -16.87 -8.35
CA PHE A 229 -10.33 -17.98 -8.79
C PHE A 229 -9.57 -18.85 -9.81
N PRO A 230 -9.76 -20.17 -9.85
CA PRO A 230 -10.65 -20.95 -9.00
C PRO A 230 -10.12 -21.16 -7.59
N MET A 231 -11.02 -21.32 -6.62
CA MET A 231 -10.71 -21.63 -5.22
C MET A 231 -11.07 -23.09 -4.92
N THR A 232 -10.26 -23.76 -4.09
CA THR A 232 -10.48 -25.18 -3.74
C THR A 232 -11.58 -25.34 -2.69
N SER A 233 -11.59 -24.48 -1.67
CA SER A 233 -12.57 -24.54 -0.57
C SER A 233 -13.02 -23.12 -0.25
N PRO A 234 -13.89 -22.55 -1.09
CA PRO A 234 -14.29 -21.16 -0.92
C PRO A 234 -15.16 -20.96 0.32
N GLU A 235 -14.94 -19.85 1.01
CA GLU A 235 -15.91 -19.34 1.99
C GLU A 235 -17.23 -19.00 1.27
N ASP A 236 -18.33 -18.96 2.03
CA ASP A 236 -19.67 -18.77 1.47
C ASP A 236 -19.80 -17.53 0.58
N ILE A 237 -19.14 -16.43 0.95
CA ILE A 237 -19.18 -15.18 0.18
C ILE A 237 -18.57 -15.29 -1.22
N TYR A 238 -17.67 -16.27 -1.45
CA TYR A 238 -16.99 -16.47 -2.74
C TYR A 238 -17.58 -17.64 -3.55
N ARG A 239 -18.45 -18.46 -2.95
CA ARG A 239 -18.90 -19.74 -3.53
C ARG A 239 -19.61 -19.57 -4.86
N GLU A 240 -20.56 -18.66 -4.94
CA GLU A 240 -21.33 -18.42 -6.16
C GLU A 240 -20.42 -18.00 -7.32
N MET A 241 -19.54 -17.02 -7.07
CA MET A 241 -18.60 -16.55 -8.09
C MET A 241 -17.60 -17.64 -8.48
N ASN A 242 -17.14 -18.44 -7.51
CA ASN A 242 -16.23 -19.54 -7.78
C ASN A 242 -16.89 -20.60 -8.69
N ASP A 243 -18.15 -20.95 -8.45
CA ASP A 243 -18.92 -21.88 -9.29
C ASP A 243 -19.08 -21.32 -10.71
N ASP A 244 -19.44 -20.06 -10.84
CA ASP A 244 -19.58 -19.39 -12.14
C ASP A 244 -18.25 -19.34 -12.89
N PHE A 245 -17.16 -19.04 -12.18
CA PHE A 245 -15.82 -19.01 -12.76
C PHE A 245 -15.37 -20.39 -13.24
N GLN A 246 -15.65 -21.44 -12.50
CA GLN A 246 -15.34 -22.81 -12.90
C GLN A 246 -16.07 -23.23 -14.17
N LYS A 247 -17.33 -22.85 -14.33
CA LYS A 247 -18.09 -23.06 -15.57
C LYS A 247 -17.47 -22.32 -16.75
N PHE A 248 -17.13 -21.06 -16.54
CA PHE A 248 -16.44 -20.25 -17.54
C PHE A 248 -15.11 -20.90 -17.96
N LYS A 249 -14.33 -21.39 -17.00
CA LYS A 249 -13.08 -22.08 -17.26
C LYS A 249 -13.27 -23.35 -18.10
N GLN A 250 -14.31 -24.14 -17.81
CA GLN A 250 -14.64 -25.32 -18.60
C GLN A 250 -14.99 -24.95 -20.05
N ASP A 251 -15.79 -23.90 -20.25
CA ASP A 251 -16.14 -23.43 -21.58
C ASP A 251 -14.91 -23.01 -22.38
N ILE A 252 -13.96 -22.33 -21.74
CA ILE A 252 -12.69 -21.97 -22.37
C ILE A 252 -11.85 -23.20 -22.70
N ASP A 253 -11.81 -24.20 -21.81
CA ASP A 253 -11.09 -25.47 -22.01
C ASP A 253 -11.60 -26.23 -23.26
N GLU A 254 -12.88 -26.17 -23.52
CA GLU A 254 -13.50 -26.82 -24.68
C GLU A 254 -13.18 -26.11 -26.00
N TYR A 255 -13.05 -24.77 -25.97
CA TYR A 255 -12.82 -23.96 -27.16
C TYR A 255 -11.34 -23.80 -27.54
N PHE A 256 -10.46 -23.74 -26.55
CA PHE A 256 -9.03 -23.44 -26.76
C PHE A 256 -8.18 -24.53 -26.13
N SER A 257 -7.59 -25.38 -26.97
CA SER A 257 -6.72 -26.47 -26.52
C SER A 257 -5.29 -26.02 -26.17
N ASN A 258 -4.90 -24.76 -26.49
CA ASN A 258 -3.52 -24.27 -26.44
C ASN A 258 -3.27 -23.26 -25.30
N TYR A 259 -4.11 -23.23 -24.25
CA TYR A 259 -3.80 -22.40 -23.11
C TYR A 259 -3.54 -23.25 -21.85
N THR A 260 -2.81 -22.68 -20.90
CA THR A 260 -2.32 -23.45 -19.76
C THR A 260 -3.21 -23.35 -18.52
N SER A 261 -3.83 -22.22 -18.28
CA SER A 261 -4.79 -22.05 -17.19
C SER A 261 -5.46 -20.69 -17.28
N VAL A 262 -6.72 -20.62 -16.85
CA VAL A 262 -7.44 -19.36 -16.70
C VAL A 262 -7.49 -19.02 -15.23
N ILE A 263 -7.09 -17.78 -14.89
CA ILE A 263 -7.09 -17.27 -13.53
C ILE A 263 -7.95 -16.01 -13.49
N GLY A 264 -8.82 -15.91 -12.46
CA GLY A 264 -9.57 -14.72 -12.17
C GLY A 264 -9.07 -14.08 -10.88
N GLU A 265 -8.99 -12.76 -10.85
CA GLU A 265 -8.75 -11.99 -9.63
C GLU A 265 -10.00 -11.16 -9.32
N GLY A 266 -10.63 -11.45 -8.18
CA GLY A 266 -11.80 -10.74 -7.70
C GLY A 266 -11.41 -9.70 -6.67
N PHE A 267 -11.93 -8.48 -6.83
CA PHE A 267 -11.82 -7.42 -5.82
C PHE A 267 -13.15 -7.28 -5.10
N TYR A 268 -13.12 -7.53 -3.79
CA TYR A 268 -14.27 -7.47 -2.91
C TYR A 268 -14.19 -6.24 -2.02
N GLN A 269 -15.29 -5.50 -1.95
CA GLN A 269 -15.48 -4.37 -1.05
C GLN A 269 -16.74 -4.63 -0.23
N ASN A 270 -16.61 -4.63 1.09
CA ASN A 270 -17.70 -4.95 2.02
C ASN A 270 -18.39 -6.30 1.69
N ASN A 271 -17.57 -7.30 1.39
CA ASN A 271 -17.99 -8.66 1.04
C ASN A 271 -18.78 -8.78 -0.29
N GLN A 272 -18.69 -7.76 -1.14
CA GLN A 272 -19.32 -7.76 -2.46
C GLN A 272 -18.25 -7.66 -3.55
N LEU A 273 -18.36 -8.50 -4.58
CA LEU A 273 -17.50 -8.43 -5.75
C LEU A 273 -17.77 -7.12 -6.51
N THR A 274 -16.75 -6.27 -6.66
CA THR A 274 -16.86 -5.00 -7.39
C THR A 274 -16.05 -4.99 -8.67
N LYS A 275 -15.07 -5.88 -8.81
CA LYS A 275 -14.25 -6.00 -10.02
C LYS A 275 -13.77 -7.43 -10.16
N LEU A 276 -13.75 -7.94 -11.39
CA LEU A 276 -13.18 -9.24 -11.75
C LEU A 276 -12.26 -9.05 -12.95
N ASP A 277 -10.99 -9.37 -12.78
CA ASP A 277 -10.02 -9.42 -13.85
C ASP A 277 -9.74 -10.87 -14.21
N ILE A 278 -9.83 -11.19 -15.51
CA ILE A 278 -9.60 -12.56 -16.00
C ILE A 278 -8.35 -12.55 -16.87
N GLU A 279 -7.44 -13.46 -16.54
CA GLU A 279 -6.19 -13.65 -17.28
C GLU A 279 -6.22 -15.01 -17.98
N VAL A 280 -6.04 -14.98 -19.30
CA VAL A 280 -6.00 -16.19 -20.15
C VAL A 280 -4.62 -16.27 -20.79
N PRO A 281 -3.66 -16.98 -20.17
CA PRO A 281 -2.34 -17.14 -20.76
C PRO A 281 -2.42 -18.06 -21.98
N ILE A 282 -1.99 -17.57 -23.15
CA ILE A 282 -1.96 -18.31 -24.40
C ILE A 282 -0.49 -18.67 -24.70
N GLN A 283 -0.23 -19.97 -24.91
CA GLN A 283 1.06 -20.45 -25.37
C GLN A 283 1.08 -20.54 -26.89
N PHE A 284 2.06 -19.89 -27.52
CA PHE A 284 2.30 -19.95 -28.96
C PHE A 284 3.44 -20.93 -29.23
N TYR A 285 3.13 -22.08 -29.84
CA TYR A 285 4.14 -23.10 -30.18
C TYR A 285 4.78 -22.90 -31.57
N GLY A 286 4.27 -21.97 -32.37
CA GLY A 286 4.80 -21.59 -33.65
C GLY A 286 3.73 -20.99 -34.57
N THR A 287 4.18 -20.34 -35.64
CA THR A 287 3.29 -19.64 -36.60
C THR A 287 2.31 -20.57 -37.29
N ALA A 288 2.65 -21.86 -37.45
CA ALA A 288 1.80 -22.86 -38.13
C ALA A 288 0.61 -23.33 -37.29
N GLU A 289 0.66 -23.21 -35.97
CA GLU A 289 -0.41 -23.63 -35.09
C GLU A 289 -1.51 -22.57 -34.88
N ILE A 290 -1.22 -21.32 -35.31
CA ILE A 290 -2.13 -20.20 -35.21
C ILE A 290 -3.11 -20.13 -36.40
N ILE A 291 -2.83 -20.84 -37.46
CA ILE A 291 -3.57 -20.79 -38.75
C ILE A 291 -4.51 -22.03 -38.90
N GLY A 292 -4.56 -22.87 -37.90
CA GLY A 292 -5.41 -24.08 -37.95
C GLY A 292 -6.85 -23.85 -37.46
#